data_53fc8dd07243b444bfe54511b5b3fb9b
#
_entry.id   53fc8dd07243b444bfe54511b5b3fb9b
#
_cell.length_a   1.000
_cell.length_b   1.000
_cell.length_c   1.000
_cell.angle_alpha   90.00
_cell.angle_beta   90.00
_cell.angle_gamma   90.00
#
_symmetry.space_group_name_H-M   'P 1'
#
loop_
_entity.id
_entity.type
_entity.pdbx_description
1 polymer ?
#
loop_
_entity_poly.entity_id
_entity_poly.type
_entity_poly.pdbx_seq_one_letter_code
_entity_poly.pdbx_strand_id
1 'polypeptide(L)'
;MTHHSEQRDLPLIQQAIIPIAAFAAAGDQRKLAHALEQGLDAGMSVSTAKEVLVQLYAYAGFPRSINALATLMALLPKRAERGIQDLEGPAPSHPAPLGDDLLARGSANQTRLVGQPVSGPLFEFAPAIDTFLKTHLFGDIFERDNLDWQSREVATVAMLSAIAGAESQLRSHLLISINTGLNHQQLQQLVQILTEQVGGDTALRARTVLAGL
;
A
#
# COMPACT_ATOMS: atom_id res chain seq x y z
N MET A 1 30.66 -15.90 0.93
CA MET A 1 29.49 -15.86 1.85
C MET A 1 29.23 -14.40 2.15
N THR A 2 28.36 -13.77 1.36
CA THR A 2 27.92 -12.40 1.58
C THR A 2 26.85 -12.42 2.64
N HIS A 3 27.16 -11.98 3.87
CA HIS A 3 26.17 -11.66 4.88
C HIS A 3 25.27 -10.54 4.32
N HIS A 4 24.08 -10.89 3.83
CA HIS A 4 22.98 -9.96 3.82
C HIS A 4 22.71 -9.68 5.31
N SER A 5 23.13 -8.50 5.80
CA SER A 5 22.61 -7.97 7.05
C SER A 5 21.10 -7.85 6.85
N GLU A 6 20.31 -8.73 7.47
CA GLU A 6 18.85 -8.58 7.54
C GLU A 6 18.58 -7.16 8.01
N GLN A 7 17.98 -6.37 7.14
CA GLN A 7 17.63 -4.99 7.44
C GLN A 7 16.57 -5.06 8.56
N ARG A 8 16.93 -4.70 9.78
CA ARG A 8 16.09 -4.87 10.96
C ARG A 8 14.85 -3.98 10.90
N ASP A 9 15.01 -2.76 10.37
CA ASP A 9 13.96 -1.75 10.35
C ASP A 9 13.44 -1.51 8.92
N LEU A 10 12.22 -0.98 8.83
CA LEU A 10 11.66 -0.50 7.57
C LEU A 10 12.52 0.63 6.99
N PRO A 11 12.78 0.65 5.68
CA PRO A 11 13.37 1.80 5.00
C PRO A 11 12.57 3.08 5.26
N LEU A 12 13.24 4.24 5.30
CA LEU A 12 12.60 5.53 5.59
C LEU A 12 11.39 5.82 4.68
N ILE A 13 11.48 5.46 3.41
CA ILE A 13 10.36 5.65 2.46
C ILE A 13 9.17 4.77 2.84
N GLN A 14 9.39 3.51 3.23
CA GLN A 14 8.31 2.64 3.69
C GLN A 14 7.68 3.17 4.99
N GLN A 15 8.48 3.72 5.90
CA GLN A 15 7.96 4.37 7.11
C GLN A 15 7.06 5.56 6.77
N ALA A 16 7.46 6.40 5.79
CA ALA A 16 6.66 7.53 5.33
C ALA A 16 5.36 7.13 4.61
N ILE A 17 5.35 5.99 3.92
CA ILE A 17 4.14 5.44 3.27
C ILE A 17 3.03 5.17 4.30
N ILE A 18 3.35 4.74 5.51
CA ILE A 18 2.38 4.30 6.52
C ILE A 18 1.35 5.38 6.86
N PRO A 19 1.72 6.57 7.36
CA PRO A 19 0.74 7.62 7.68
C PRO A 19 0.04 8.16 6.44
N ILE A 20 0.71 8.25 5.28
CA ILE A 20 0.11 8.65 4.01
C ILE A 20 -1.04 7.73 3.66
N ALA A 21 -0.80 6.41 3.63
CA ALA A 21 -1.78 5.40 3.28
C ALA A 21 -2.96 5.37 4.26
N ALA A 22 -2.67 5.44 5.57
CA ALA A 22 -3.69 5.45 6.61
C ALA A 22 -4.60 6.68 6.55
N PHE A 23 -4.03 7.90 6.43
CA PHE A 23 -4.83 9.12 6.34
C PHE A 23 -5.61 9.22 5.03
N ALA A 24 -5.04 8.77 3.93
CA ALA A 24 -5.76 8.70 2.66
C ALA A 24 -6.96 7.74 2.75
N ALA A 25 -6.78 6.56 3.34
CA ALA A 25 -7.86 5.60 3.57
C ALA A 25 -8.90 6.10 4.58
N ALA A 26 -8.51 6.81 5.62
CA ALA A 26 -9.44 7.48 6.55
C ALA A 26 -10.18 8.66 5.91
N GLY A 27 -9.64 9.26 4.83
CA GLY A 27 -10.18 10.46 4.18
C GLY A 27 -9.83 11.76 4.91
N ASP A 28 -8.84 11.76 5.80
CA ASP A 28 -8.34 12.96 6.50
C ASP A 28 -7.35 13.71 5.61
N GLN A 29 -7.89 14.58 4.73
CA GLN A 29 -7.09 15.31 3.74
C GLN A 29 -6.07 16.26 4.38
N ARG A 30 -6.38 16.83 5.56
CA ARG A 30 -5.46 17.75 6.24
C ARG A 30 -4.23 17.03 6.78
N LYS A 31 -4.44 15.90 7.46
CA LYS A 31 -3.33 15.08 7.95
C LYS A 31 -2.58 14.39 6.80
N LEU A 32 -3.28 13.99 5.75
CA LEU A 32 -2.67 13.47 4.54
C LEU A 32 -1.71 14.48 3.89
N ALA A 33 -2.12 15.75 3.75
CA ALA A 33 -1.26 16.79 3.17
C ALA A 33 0.04 16.95 3.97
N HIS A 34 -0.03 16.91 5.30
CA HIS A 34 1.14 16.97 6.17
C HIS A 34 2.03 15.72 6.04
N ALA A 35 1.43 14.53 6.02
CA ALA A 35 2.17 13.28 5.84
C ALA A 35 2.86 13.21 4.46
N LEU A 36 2.19 13.68 3.40
CA LEU A 36 2.78 13.78 2.06
C LEU A 36 3.97 14.74 2.05
N GLU A 37 3.85 15.90 2.68
CA GLU A 37 4.96 16.84 2.79
C GLU A 37 6.17 16.21 3.50
N GLN A 38 5.96 15.57 4.64
CA GLN A 38 7.01 14.86 5.37
C GLN A 38 7.64 13.72 4.55
N GLY A 39 6.83 12.95 3.80
CA GLY A 39 7.32 11.89 2.94
C GLY A 39 8.20 12.40 1.80
N LEU A 40 7.80 13.49 1.14
CA LEU A 40 8.60 14.15 0.10
C LEU A 40 9.89 14.73 0.68
N ASP A 41 9.86 15.33 1.88
CA ASP A 41 11.06 15.82 2.58
C ASP A 41 12.01 14.69 2.97
N ALA A 42 11.49 13.49 3.26
CA ALA A 42 12.27 12.28 3.51
C ALA A 42 12.87 11.64 2.24
N GLY A 43 12.62 12.24 1.05
CA GLY A 43 13.15 11.75 -0.23
C GLY A 43 12.20 10.80 -0.98
N MET A 44 10.93 10.68 -0.58
CA MET A 44 9.94 9.95 -1.37
C MET A 44 9.74 10.65 -2.71
N SER A 45 9.74 9.89 -3.81
CA SER A 45 9.44 10.46 -5.12
C SER A 45 7.93 10.72 -5.31
N VAL A 46 7.62 11.67 -6.18
CA VAL A 46 6.24 11.96 -6.59
C VAL A 46 5.58 10.72 -7.19
N SER A 47 6.32 9.92 -7.97
CA SER A 47 5.86 8.66 -8.53
C SER A 47 5.47 7.66 -7.44
N THR A 48 6.30 7.48 -6.40
CA THR A 48 6.00 6.62 -5.25
C THR A 48 4.71 7.07 -4.54
N ALA A 49 4.58 8.37 -4.26
CA ALA A 49 3.37 8.92 -3.64
C ALA A 49 2.13 8.67 -4.51
N LYS A 50 2.22 8.93 -5.83
CA LYS A 50 1.14 8.64 -6.79
C LYS A 50 0.74 7.16 -6.76
N GLU A 51 1.70 6.22 -6.77
CA GLU A 51 1.39 4.79 -6.76
C GLU A 51 0.65 4.34 -5.50
N VAL A 52 1.06 4.81 -4.33
CA VAL A 52 0.35 4.54 -3.07
C VAL A 52 -1.09 5.05 -3.15
N LEU A 53 -1.30 6.28 -3.64
CA LEU A 53 -2.63 6.89 -3.71
C LEU A 53 -3.50 6.30 -4.84
N VAL A 54 -2.90 5.82 -5.93
CA VAL A 54 -3.60 5.06 -6.98
C VAL A 54 -4.05 3.72 -6.43
N GLN A 55 -3.18 2.95 -5.80
CA GLN A 55 -3.52 1.65 -5.21
C GLN A 55 -4.67 1.74 -4.20
N LEU A 56 -4.78 2.86 -3.49
CA LEU A 56 -5.81 3.11 -2.49
C LEU A 56 -7.23 2.83 -2.99
N TYR A 57 -7.54 3.12 -4.26
CA TYR A 57 -8.92 2.97 -4.73
C TYR A 57 -9.41 1.53 -4.68
N ALA A 58 -8.53 0.54 -4.80
CA ALA A 58 -8.88 -0.88 -4.70
C ALA A 58 -9.32 -1.30 -3.28
N TYR A 59 -8.98 -0.52 -2.27
CA TYR A 59 -9.31 -0.78 -0.86
C TYR A 59 -10.35 0.18 -0.29
N ALA A 60 -10.27 1.47 -0.64
CA ALA A 60 -11.10 2.53 -0.06
C ALA A 60 -12.02 3.23 -1.09
N GLY A 61 -12.02 2.75 -2.33
CA GLY A 61 -12.84 3.27 -3.42
C GLY A 61 -12.27 4.53 -4.10
N PHE A 62 -12.74 4.78 -5.32
CA PHE A 62 -12.32 5.92 -6.14
C PHE A 62 -12.41 7.28 -5.42
N PRO A 63 -13.49 7.60 -4.67
CA PRO A 63 -13.60 8.92 -4.07
C PRO A 63 -12.42 9.27 -3.16
N ARG A 64 -11.95 8.35 -2.33
CA ARG A 64 -10.83 8.57 -1.42
C ARG A 64 -9.51 8.70 -2.18
N SER A 65 -9.28 7.84 -3.16
CA SER A 65 -8.09 7.89 -4.01
C SER A 65 -8.02 9.21 -4.81
N ILE A 66 -9.11 9.62 -5.46
CA ILE A 66 -9.17 10.86 -6.24
C ILE A 66 -8.92 12.08 -5.33
N ASN A 67 -9.55 12.14 -4.16
CA ASN A 67 -9.33 13.24 -3.21
C ASN A 67 -7.89 13.27 -2.70
N ALA A 68 -7.29 12.11 -2.43
CA ALA A 68 -5.90 12.02 -1.99
C ALA A 68 -4.93 12.46 -3.09
N LEU A 69 -5.15 12.05 -4.34
CA LEU A 69 -4.39 12.50 -5.50
C LEU A 69 -4.54 14.01 -5.73
N ALA A 70 -5.74 14.57 -5.55
CA ALA A 70 -5.97 16.02 -5.61
C ALA A 70 -5.20 16.77 -4.52
N THR A 71 -5.08 16.19 -3.31
CA THR A 71 -4.27 16.76 -2.22
C THR A 71 -2.78 16.80 -2.59
N LEU A 72 -2.24 15.71 -3.14
CA LEU A 72 -0.86 15.67 -3.64
C LEU A 72 -0.66 16.71 -4.77
N MET A 73 -1.56 16.72 -5.75
CA MET A 73 -1.51 17.67 -6.88
C MET A 73 -1.51 19.12 -6.42
N ALA A 74 -2.26 19.47 -5.38
CA ALA A 74 -2.30 20.83 -4.83
C ALA A 74 -1.09 21.16 -3.95
N LEU A 75 -0.38 20.16 -3.41
CA LEU A 75 0.81 20.34 -2.59
C LEU A 75 2.05 20.69 -3.42
N LEU A 76 2.27 20.02 -4.54
CA LEU A 76 3.49 20.14 -5.35
C LEU A 76 3.79 21.57 -5.81
N PRO A 77 2.84 22.36 -6.37
CA PRO A 77 3.11 23.74 -6.74
C PRO A 77 3.54 24.62 -5.57
N LYS A 78 2.92 24.44 -4.40
CA LYS A 78 3.26 25.20 -3.18
C LYS A 78 4.67 24.90 -2.69
N ARG A 79 5.15 23.67 -2.88
CA ARG A 79 6.53 23.28 -2.60
C ARG A 79 7.49 23.93 -3.60
N ALA A 80 7.14 23.93 -4.88
CA ALA A 80 7.91 24.58 -5.95
C ALA A 80 8.03 26.11 -5.72
N GLU A 81 6.95 26.78 -5.30
CA GLU A 81 6.96 28.21 -4.94
C GLU A 81 7.94 28.53 -3.78
N ARG A 82 8.20 27.57 -2.90
CA ARG A 82 9.21 27.65 -1.82
C ARG A 82 10.64 27.28 -2.28
N GLY A 83 10.81 27.02 -3.57
CA GLY A 83 12.11 26.64 -4.14
C GLY A 83 12.48 25.16 -3.95
N ILE A 84 11.54 24.31 -3.51
CA ILE A 84 11.76 22.87 -3.33
C ILE A 84 11.58 22.17 -4.67
N GLN A 85 12.54 21.34 -5.05
CA GLN A 85 12.45 20.48 -6.24
C GLN A 85 12.24 19.04 -5.79
N ASP A 86 11.00 18.57 -5.93
CA ASP A 86 10.63 17.21 -5.60
C ASP A 86 11.15 16.23 -6.65
N LEU A 87 11.62 15.06 -6.21
CA LEU A 87 12.06 13.98 -7.09
C LEU A 87 10.86 13.37 -7.80
N GLU A 88 10.81 13.43 -9.15
CA GLU A 88 9.69 12.82 -9.90
C GLU A 88 9.63 11.30 -9.71
N GLY A 89 10.75 10.62 -9.77
CA GLY A 89 10.83 9.15 -9.69
C GLY A 89 10.47 8.44 -11.01
N PRO A 90 10.66 7.11 -11.08
CA PRO A 90 10.42 6.34 -12.29
C PRO A 90 8.92 6.18 -12.58
N ALA A 91 8.57 6.14 -13.85
CA ALA A 91 7.29 5.58 -14.32
C ALA A 91 7.39 4.03 -14.34
N PRO A 92 6.27 3.28 -14.42
CA PRO A 92 6.30 1.86 -14.69
C PRO A 92 7.10 1.56 -15.96
N SER A 93 7.95 0.52 -15.92
CA SER A 93 8.85 0.22 -17.04
C SER A 93 8.14 -0.45 -18.23
N HIS A 94 6.98 -1.02 -18.00
CA HIS A 94 6.15 -1.69 -19.01
C HIS A 94 4.65 -1.53 -18.70
N PRO A 95 3.79 -1.59 -19.73
CA PRO A 95 2.35 -1.62 -19.53
C PRO A 95 1.93 -2.98 -18.94
N ALA A 96 0.81 -2.99 -18.21
CA ALA A 96 0.17 -4.25 -17.79
C ALA A 96 -0.25 -5.06 -19.04
N PRO A 97 -0.25 -6.41 -18.95
CA PRO A 97 -0.83 -7.26 -19.98
C PRO A 97 -2.31 -6.94 -20.23
N LEU A 98 -2.89 -7.46 -21.30
CA LEU A 98 -4.29 -7.25 -21.65
C LEU A 98 -5.01 -8.60 -21.80
N GLY A 99 -6.34 -8.58 -21.68
CA GLY A 99 -7.19 -9.75 -21.91
C GLY A 99 -6.85 -10.94 -21.03
N ASP A 100 -6.78 -12.13 -21.62
CA ASP A 100 -6.52 -13.39 -20.89
C ASP A 100 -5.14 -13.43 -20.23
N ASP A 101 -4.14 -12.76 -20.82
CA ASP A 101 -2.80 -12.66 -20.24
C ASP A 101 -2.81 -11.88 -18.94
N LEU A 102 -3.66 -10.87 -18.81
CA LEU A 102 -3.82 -10.10 -17.57
C LEU A 102 -4.39 -10.98 -16.45
N LEU A 103 -5.41 -11.79 -16.74
CA LEU A 103 -5.99 -12.73 -15.76
C LEU A 103 -4.95 -13.78 -15.34
N ALA A 104 -4.21 -14.35 -16.28
CA ALA A 104 -3.16 -15.31 -15.98
C ALA A 104 -2.04 -14.70 -15.12
N ARG A 105 -1.60 -13.50 -15.46
CA ARG A 105 -0.57 -12.77 -14.72
C ARG A 105 -1.04 -12.41 -13.31
N GLY A 106 -2.23 -11.84 -13.18
CA GLY A 106 -2.78 -11.48 -11.87
C GLY A 106 -3.03 -12.70 -10.98
N SER A 107 -3.46 -13.83 -11.55
CA SER A 107 -3.58 -15.11 -10.83
C SER A 107 -2.23 -15.62 -10.33
N ALA A 108 -1.18 -15.51 -11.13
CA ALA A 108 0.17 -15.88 -10.74
C ALA A 108 0.72 -14.96 -9.62
N ASN A 109 0.50 -13.65 -9.74
CA ASN A 109 0.89 -12.67 -8.72
C ASN A 109 0.17 -12.93 -7.39
N GLN A 110 -1.14 -13.12 -7.43
CA GLN A 110 -1.93 -13.46 -6.24
C GLN A 110 -1.40 -14.73 -5.56
N THR A 111 -1.17 -15.78 -6.36
CA THR A 111 -0.63 -17.05 -5.85
C THR A 111 0.74 -16.85 -5.19
N ARG A 112 1.62 -16.07 -5.80
CA ARG A 112 2.95 -15.78 -5.26
C ARG A 112 2.89 -14.96 -3.97
N LEU A 113 2.01 -13.97 -3.90
CA LEU A 113 1.80 -13.12 -2.73
C LEU A 113 1.20 -13.91 -1.57
N VAL A 114 0.17 -14.71 -1.84
CA VAL A 114 -0.52 -15.51 -0.81
C VAL A 114 0.26 -16.78 -0.43
N GLY A 115 1.15 -17.26 -1.29
CA GLY A 115 1.91 -18.50 -1.12
C GLY A 115 1.19 -19.74 -1.64
N GLN A 116 -0.06 -19.62 -2.10
CA GLN A 116 -0.85 -20.71 -2.68
C GLN A 116 -1.98 -20.14 -3.57
N PRO A 117 -2.54 -20.94 -4.49
CA PRO A 117 -3.71 -20.53 -5.26
C PRO A 117 -4.89 -20.16 -4.35
N VAL A 118 -5.58 -19.07 -4.69
CA VAL A 118 -6.74 -18.58 -3.94
C VAL A 118 -8.01 -19.05 -4.62
N SER A 119 -8.85 -19.75 -3.86
CA SER A 119 -10.17 -20.23 -4.26
C SER A 119 -11.06 -20.35 -3.02
N GLY A 120 -12.34 -20.64 -3.22
CA GLY A 120 -13.24 -20.94 -2.12
C GLY A 120 -14.68 -20.49 -2.36
N PRO A 121 -15.60 -20.83 -1.41
CA PRO A 121 -17.04 -20.65 -1.59
C PRO A 121 -17.47 -19.21 -1.90
N LEU A 122 -16.76 -18.20 -1.38
CA LEU A 122 -17.04 -16.79 -1.69
C LEU A 122 -16.84 -16.49 -3.18
N PHE A 123 -15.76 -17.00 -3.76
CA PHE A 123 -15.43 -16.76 -5.16
C PHE A 123 -16.29 -17.59 -6.11
N GLU A 124 -16.75 -18.76 -5.66
CA GLU A 124 -17.76 -19.54 -6.36
C GLU A 124 -19.13 -18.86 -6.34
N PHE A 125 -19.49 -18.25 -5.22
CA PHE A 125 -20.74 -17.50 -5.06
C PHE A 125 -20.76 -16.21 -5.88
N ALA A 126 -19.63 -15.49 -5.96
CA ALA A 126 -19.50 -14.23 -6.67
C ALA A 126 -18.24 -14.22 -7.59
N PRO A 127 -18.28 -14.94 -8.73
CA PRO A 127 -17.09 -15.09 -9.59
C PRO A 127 -16.53 -13.77 -10.13
N ALA A 128 -17.38 -12.75 -10.29
CA ALA A 128 -16.92 -11.43 -10.77
C ALA A 128 -15.91 -10.79 -9.83
N ILE A 129 -16.07 -10.95 -8.51
CA ILE A 129 -15.08 -10.37 -7.55
C ILE A 129 -13.74 -11.09 -7.62
N ASP A 130 -13.72 -12.40 -7.86
CA ASP A 130 -12.49 -13.17 -8.10
C ASP A 130 -11.76 -12.66 -9.35
N THR A 131 -12.51 -12.50 -10.45
CA THR A 131 -11.97 -11.95 -11.70
C THR A 131 -11.39 -10.56 -11.49
N PHE A 132 -12.11 -9.64 -10.82
CA PHE A 132 -11.62 -8.28 -10.58
C PHE A 132 -10.40 -8.24 -9.66
N LEU A 133 -10.35 -9.07 -8.62
CA LEU A 133 -9.17 -9.17 -7.79
C LEU A 133 -7.95 -9.63 -8.59
N LYS A 134 -8.09 -10.68 -9.40
CA LYS A 134 -7.00 -11.23 -10.20
C LYS A 134 -6.57 -10.27 -11.31
N THR A 135 -7.49 -9.80 -12.14
CA THR A 135 -7.14 -8.94 -13.28
C THR A 135 -6.74 -7.56 -12.82
N HIS A 136 -7.48 -6.96 -11.92
CA HIS A 136 -7.33 -5.54 -11.65
C HIS A 136 -6.40 -5.24 -10.48
N LEU A 137 -6.59 -5.86 -9.31
CA LEU A 137 -5.68 -5.63 -8.19
C LEU A 137 -4.32 -6.28 -8.44
N PHE A 138 -4.30 -7.60 -8.66
CA PHE A 138 -3.04 -8.34 -8.78
C PHE A 138 -2.44 -8.28 -10.20
N GLY A 139 -3.24 -7.98 -11.21
CA GLY A 139 -2.81 -7.72 -12.58
C GLY A 139 -2.42 -6.26 -12.80
N ASP A 140 -3.38 -5.35 -12.99
CA ASP A 140 -3.09 -3.96 -13.36
C ASP A 140 -2.23 -3.22 -12.33
N ILE A 141 -2.51 -3.36 -11.03
CA ILE A 141 -1.84 -2.57 -9.98
C ILE A 141 -0.51 -3.21 -9.59
N PHE A 142 -0.50 -4.52 -9.27
CA PHE A 142 0.71 -5.18 -8.78
C PHE A 142 1.75 -5.48 -9.88
N GLU A 143 1.39 -5.38 -11.16
CA GLU A 143 2.35 -5.44 -12.29
C GLU A 143 3.13 -4.13 -12.48
N ARG A 144 2.69 -3.03 -11.89
CA ARG A 144 3.39 -1.74 -11.99
C ARG A 144 4.63 -1.79 -11.09
N ASP A 145 5.80 -1.86 -11.71
CA ASP A 145 7.09 -2.11 -11.08
C ASP A 145 7.77 -0.86 -10.48
N ASN A 146 7.16 0.31 -10.62
CA ASN A 146 7.64 1.56 -10.01
C ASN A 146 7.33 1.69 -8.50
N LEU A 147 6.65 0.71 -7.91
CA LEU A 147 6.55 0.49 -6.47
C LEU A 147 6.68 -1.00 -6.18
N ASP A 148 7.65 -1.38 -5.38
CA ASP A 148 7.89 -2.79 -5.04
C ASP A 148 6.78 -3.40 -4.18
N TRP A 149 6.67 -4.72 -4.17
CA TRP A 149 5.59 -5.43 -3.48
C TRP A 149 5.61 -5.27 -1.96
N GLN A 150 6.79 -5.14 -1.34
CA GLN A 150 6.87 -4.87 0.11
C GLN A 150 6.27 -3.50 0.44
N SER A 151 6.63 -2.48 -0.33
CA SER A 151 6.09 -1.12 -0.18
C SER A 151 4.58 -1.07 -0.45
N ARG A 152 4.09 -1.85 -1.44
CA ARG A 152 2.64 -2.00 -1.69
C ARG A 152 1.94 -2.64 -0.50
N GLU A 153 2.51 -3.67 0.12
CA GLU A 153 1.93 -4.32 1.29
C GLU A 153 1.98 -3.43 2.54
N VAL A 154 3.06 -2.68 2.76
CA VAL A 154 3.12 -1.66 3.83
C VAL A 154 1.97 -0.65 3.67
N ALA A 155 1.74 -0.15 2.45
CA ALA A 155 0.63 0.75 2.15
C ALA A 155 -0.72 0.06 2.41
N THR A 156 -0.91 -1.17 1.94
CA THR A 156 -2.16 -1.93 2.09
C THR A 156 -2.50 -2.19 3.55
N VAL A 157 -1.52 -2.64 4.35
CA VAL A 157 -1.71 -2.86 5.80
C VAL A 157 -2.13 -1.55 6.49
N ALA A 158 -1.48 -0.43 6.16
CA ALA A 158 -1.84 0.87 6.71
C ALA A 158 -3.24 1.33 6.29
N MET A 159 -3.63 1.14 5.02
CA MET A 159 -4.98 1.44 4.51
C MET A 159 -6.04 0.62 5.24
N LEU A 160 -5.87 -0.70 5.29
CA LEU A 160 -6.83 -1.62 5.91
C LEU A 160 -6.95 -1.39 7.42
N SER A 161 -5.87 -0.99 8.07
CA SER A 161 -5.90 -0.58 9.49
C SER A 161 -6.81 0.63 9.73
N ALA A 162 -6.96 1.52 8.74
CA ALA A 162 -7.82 2.69 8.83
C ALA A 162 -9.29 2.43 8.44
N ILE A 163 -9.60 1.22 7.92
CA ILE A 163 -10.94 0.85 7.46
C ILE A 163 -11.58 -0.11 8.47
N ALA A 164 -12.65 0.31 9.13
CA ALA A 164 -13.40 -0.54 10.04
C ALA A 164 -14.13 -1.65 9.27
N GLY A 165 -14.15 -2.87 9.84
CA GLY A 165 -14.79 -4.03 9.22
C GLY A 165 -13.93 -4.76 8.18
N ALA A 166 -12.66 -4.36 8.02
CA ALA A 166 -11.69 -4.98 7.11
C ALA A 166 -10.62 -5.83 7.83
N GLU A 167 -10.90 -6.26 9.05
CA GLU A 167 -9.91 -6.95 9.91
C GLU A 167 -9.45 -8.30 9.33
N SER A 168 -10.33 -9.01 8.62
CA SER A 168 -9.97 -10.27 7.94
C SER A 168 -9.00 -10.03 6.77
N GLN A 169 -9.21 -8.96 5.99
CA GLN A 169 -8.31 -8.56 4.92
C GLN A 169 -6.99 -8.04 5.48
N LEU A 170 -7.03 -7.26 6.57
CA LEU A 170 -5.84 -6.80 7.28
C LEU A 170 -4.98 -7.99 7.73
N ARG A 171 -5.60 -9.03 8.30
CA ARG A 171 -4.89 -10.27 8.67
C ARG A 171 -4.24 -10.95 7.48
N SER A 172 -4.97 -11.06 6.36
CA SER A 172 -4.45 -11.66 5.13
C SER A 172 -3.24 -10.88 4.59
N HIS A 173 -3.30 -9.55 4.57
CA HIS A 173 -2.21 -8.72 4.06
C HIS A 173 -1.01 -8.64 5.01
N LEU A 174 -1.17 -8.82 6.31
CA LEU A 174 -0.05 -9.02 7.23
C LEU A 174 0.69 -10.34 6.92
N LEU A 175 -0.02 -11.42 6.60
CA LEU A 175 0.60 -12.68 6.15
C LEU A 175 1.29 -12.53 4.78
N ILE A 176 0.64 -11.85 3.83
CA ILE A 176 1.24 -11.53 2.52
C ILE A 176 2.50 -10.68 2.70
N SER A 177 2.50 -9.73 3.64
CA SER A 177 3.69 -8.93 3.96
C SER A 177 4.88 -9.81 4.36
N ILE A 178 4.65 -10.85 5.16
CA ILE A 178 5.69 -11.83 5.51
C ILE A 178 6.15 -12.60 4.25
N ASN A 179 5.23 -13.02 3.38
CA ASN A 179 5.56 -13.71 2.13
C ASN A 179 6.35 -12.83 1.15
N THR A 180 6.18 -11.50 1.20
CA THR A 180 6.99 -10.55 0.41
C THR A 180 8.36 -10.28 1.02
N GLY A 181 8.65 -10.81 2.22
CA GLY A 181 9.95 -10.73 2.88
C GLY A 181 10.03 -9.70 4.00
N LEU A 182 8.91 -9.09 4.44
CA LEU A 182 8.90 -8.29 5.66
C LEU A 182 9.00 -9.22 6.88
N ASN A 183 9.88 -8.89 7.81
CA ASN A 183 10.03 -9.66 9.05
C ASN A 183 9.08 -9.15 10.15
N HIS A 184 8.94 -9.93 11.21
CA HIS A 184 8.03 -9.60 12.32
C HIS A 184 8.38 -8.28 13.01
N GLN A 185 9.67 -7.94 13.13
CA GLN A 185 10.11 -6.66 13.70
C GLN A 185 9.65 -5.48 12.85
N GLN A 186 9.72 -5.59 11.52
CA GLN A 186 9.24 -4.55 10.59
C GLN A 186 7.72 -4.37 10.67
N LEU A 187 6.95 -5.44 10.84
CA LEU A 187 5.51 -5.35 11.08
C LEU A 187 5.18 -4.71 12.44
N GLN A 188 5.96 -5.02 13.48
CA GLN A 188 5.83 -4.33 14.77
C GLN A 188 6.15 -2.83 14.65
N GLN A 189 7.19 -2.47 13.90
CA GLN A 189 7.54 -1.08 13.62
C GLN A 189 6.42 -0.36 12.85
N LEU A 190 5.80 -1.01 11.84
CA LEU A 190 4.64 -0.47 11.14
C LEU A 190 3.52 -0.12 12.12
N VAL A 191 3.17 -1.04 13.02
CA VAL A 191 2.13 -0.83 14.04
C VAL A 191 2.53 0.27 15.03
N GLN A 192 3.81 0.36 15.38
CA GLN A 192 4.33 1.45 16.22
C GLN A 192 4.15 2.82 15.53
N ILE A 193 4.52 2.94 14.26
CA ILE A 193 4.35 4.18 13.48
C ILE A 193 2.87 4.55 13.38
N LEU A 194 1.97 3.59 13.12
CA LEU A 194 0.52 3.84 13.17
C LEU A 194 0.08 4.35 14.55
N THR A 195 0.66 3.83 15.63
CA THR A 195 0.33 4.25 17.01
C THR A 195 0.77 5.68 17.28
N GLU A 196 1.98 6.03 16.88
CA GLU A 196 2.59 7.34 17.14
C GLU A 196 2.05 8.46 16.25
N GLN A 197 1.82 8.16 14.97
CA GLN A 197 1.50 9.20 13.98
C GLN A 197 0.02 9.27 13.60
N VAL A 198 -0.70 8.14 13.67
CA VAL A 198 -2.13 8.09 13.29
C VAL A 198 -3.02 7.97 14.52
N GLY A 199 -2.71 7.04 15.43
CA GLY A 199 -3.41 6.84 16.68
C GLY A 199 -4.80 6.23 16.55
N GLY A 200 -5.58 6.32 17.64
CA GLY A 200 -6.99 5.94 17.69
C GLY A 200 -7.29 4.49 17.31
N ASP A 201 -8.45 4.27 16.69
CA ASP A 201 -8.93 2.96 16.29
C ASP A 201 -8.06 2.29 15.21
N THR A 202 -7.39 3.09 14.37
CA THR A 202 -6.47 2.60 13.33
C THR A 202 -5.31 1.81 13.97
N ALA A 203 -4.66 2.41 14.94
CA ALA A 203 -3.56 1.77 15.67
C ALA A 203 -4.03 0.58 16.50
N LEU A 204 -5.21 0.68 17.11
CA LEU A 204 -5.79 -0.41 17.89
C LEU A 204 -6.08 -1.62 17.01
N ARG A 205 -6.72 -1.44 15.83
CA ARG A 205 -6.98 -2.52 14.88
C ARG A 205 -5.69 -3.21 14.42
N ALA A 206 -4.70 -2.43 13.97
CA ALA A 206 -3.43 -2.97 13.53
C ALA A 206 -2.76 -3.83 14.61
N ARG A 207 -2.69 -3.34 15.83
CA ARG A 207 -2.10 -4.04 16.98
C ARG A 207 -2.86 -5.31 17.32
N THR A 208 -4.19 -5.24 17.37
CA THR A 208 -5.05 -6.39 17.71
C THR A 208 -4.90 -7.51 16.68
N VAL A 209 -4.93 -7.16 15.38
CA VAL A 209 -4.81 -8.16 14.31
C VAL A 209 -3.40 -8.75 14.27
N LEU A 210 -2.35 -7.92 14.41
CA LEU A 210 -0.96 -8.43 14.42
C LEU A 210 -0.72 -9.37 15.63
N ALA A 211 -1.27 -9.07 16.81
CA ALA A 211 -1.12 -9.92 17.99
C ALA A 211 -1.86 -11.27 17.88
N GLY A 212 -2.80 -11.39 16.93
CA GLY A 212 -3.56 -12.62 16.66
C GLY A 212 -3.00 -13.47 15.50
N LEU A 213 -1.82 -13.12 14.94
CA LEU A 213 -1.11 -13.93 13.93
C LEU A 213 -0.33 -15.05 14.59
#